data_5dc71a1f2c2d7ab8e696f9ee9bd62e35
#
_entry.id   5dc71a1f2c2d7ab8e696f9ee9bd62e35
#
_cell.length_a   1.000
_cell.length_b   1.000
_cell.length_c   1.000
_cell.angle_alpha   90.00
_cell.angle_beta   90.00
_cell.angle_gamma   90.00
#
_symmetry.space_group_name_H-M   'P 1'
#
loop_
_entity.id
_entity.type
_entity.pdbx_description
1 polymer ?
#
loop_
_entity_poly.entity_id
_entity_poly.type
_entity_poly.pdbx_seq_one_letter_code
_entity_poly.pdbx_strand_id
1 'polypeptide(L)'
;LTGGHVKTGGMYDKGFFCEPTLVTDLPFTHRLWQHEMFLPITTIGKFKTLEEALVMANDVDYGLTAGVYGSAEEVEYFFDHIEAGVTYANRPQGATTGAWPGFQPFGGWKGSGASGKNGGGYYYVQLYMHEQIQTLIKPAPVKKAVKKTVKKVTKKAVKKAPAKKTAKKATRR
;
A
#
# COMPACT_ATOMS: atom_id res chain seq x y z
N LEU A 1 -27.95 -15.40 -3.73
CA LEU A 1 -27.45 -14.43 -2.77
C LEU A 1 -27.90 -14.84 -1.38
N THR A 2 -27.04 -15.48 -0.66
CA THR A 2 -27.17 -15.64 0.77
C THR A 2 -26.26 -14.60 1.39
N GLY A 3 -26.80 -13.47 1.81
CA GLY A 3 -25.91 -12.46 2.23
C GLY A 3 -26.48 -11.45 3.14
N GLY A 4 -25.62 -10.62 3.64
CA GLY A 4 -25.76 -9.70 4.71
C GLY A 4 -27.01 -8.85 4.68
N HIS A 5 -27.52 -8.68 5.84
CA HIS A 5 -28.59 -7.74 6.09
C HIS A 5 -27.98 -6.42 6.58
N VAL A 6 -28.55 -5.32 6.16
CA VAL A 6 -28.25 -4.04 6.79
C VAL A 6 -28.83 -4.10 8.20
N LYS A 7 -27.98 -4.05 9.22
CA LYS A 7 -28.43 -3.95 10.60
C LYS A 7 -28.82 -2.53 10.92
N THR A 8 -30.04 -2.37 11.35
CA THR A 8 -30.55 -1.15 11.98
C THR A 8 -30.98 -1.51 13.39
N GLY A 9 -30.41 -0.90 14.43
CA GLY A 9 -30.77 -1.14 15.82
C GLY A 9 -29.63 -0.95 16.82
N GLY A 10 -29.93 -0.57 18.03
CA GLY A 10 -28.99 -0.34 19.10
C GLY A 10 -27.99 0.77 18.79
N MET A 11 -26.68 0.51 19.00
CA MET A 11 -25.64 1.50 18.71
C MET A 11 -25.52 1.82 17.21
N TYR A 12 -26.15 1.05 16.32
CA TYR A 12 -26.10 1.19 14.87
C TYR A 12 -27.38 1.78 14.25
N ASP A 13 -28.24 2.39 15.05
CA ASP A 13 -29.51 2.96 14.60
C ASP A 13 -29.35 4.10 13.58
N LYS A 14 -28.19 4.74 13.55
CA LYS A 14 -27.90 5.89 12.68
C LYS A 14 -26.74 5.58 11.73
N GLY A 15 -26.97 4.74 10.74
CA GLY A 15 -25.94 4.46 9.75
C GLY A 15 -26.25 3.25 8.88
N PHE A 16 -25.42 3.06 7.85
CA PHE A 16 -25.50 1.92 6.96
C PHE A 16 -24.43 0.90 7.37
N PHE A 17 -24.82 -0.16 8.02
CA PHE A 17 -23.94 -1.24 8.44
C PHE A 17 -24.28 -2.51 7.69
N CYS A 18 -23.26 -3.14 7.11
CA CYS A 18 -23.39 -4.40 6.39
C CYS A 18 -22.72 -5.52 7.22
N GLU A 19 -23.43 -6.62 7.41
CA GLU A 19 -22.85 -7.79 8.03
C GLU A 19 -21.80 -8.44 7.12
N PRO A 20 -20.77 -9.12 7.67
CA PRO A 20 -19.86 -9.95 6.89
C PRO A 20 -20.65 -10.94 6.03
N THR A 21 -20.42 -10.89 4.72
CA THR A 21 -21.22 -11.60 3.73
C THR A 21 -20.34 -12.40 2.81
N LEU A 22 -20.66 -13.69 2.65
CA LEU A 22 -20.07 -14.56 1.66
C LEU A 22 -21.07 -14.80 0.53
N VAL A 23 -20.63 -14.59 -0.70
CA VAL A 23 -21.44 -14.81 -1.91
C VAL A 23 -20.85 -15.98 -2.69
N THR A 24 -21.65 -17.04 -2.88
CA THR A 24 -21.27 -18.23 -3.64
C THR A 24 -22.14 -18.42 -4.87
N ASP A 25 -21.72 -19.29 -5.77
CA ASP A 25 -22.49 -19.70 -6.95
C ASP A 25 -22.90 -18.53 -7.87
N LEU A 26 -22.09 -17.47 -7.86
CA LEU A 26 -22.30 -16.30 -8.68
C LEU A 26 -21.66 -16.51 -10.06
N PRO A 27 -22.36 -16.24 -11.16
CA PRO A 27 -21.78 -16.30 -12.51
C PRO A 27 -20.58 -15.35 -12.61
N PHE A 28 -19.47 -15.78 -13.22
CA PHE A 28 -18.25 -14.96 -13.35
C PHE A 28 -18.44 -13.67 -14.15
N THR A 29 -19.50 -13.58 -14.93
CA THR A 29 -19.92 -12.35 -15.62
C THR A 29 -20.59 -11.32 -14.71
N HIS A 30 -20.84 -11.67 -13.45
CA HIS A 30 -21.52 -10.79 -12.52
C HIS A 30 -20.55 -9.70 -12.00
N ARG A 31 -21.03 -8.46 -11.93
CA ARG A 31 -20.25 -7.27 -11.55
C ARG A 31 -19.49 -7.38 -10.22
N LEU A 32 -19.96 -8.18 -9.27
CA LEU A 32 -19.30 -8.35 -7.97
C LEU A 32 -17.93 -9.04 -8.05
N TRP A 33 -17.58 -9.64 -9.18
CA TRP A 33 -16.24 -10.19 -9.39
C TRP A 33 -15.21 -9.11 -9.72
N GLN A 34 -15.65 -8.02 -10.34
CA GLN A 34 -14.77 -6.98 -10.87
C GLN A 34 -14.93 -5.64 -10.13
N HIS A 35 -16.08 -5.40 -9.48
CA HIS A 35 -16.37 -4.14 -8.83
C HIS A 35 -16.09 -4.19 -7.34
N GLU A 36 -15.13 -3.38 -6.89
CA GLU A 36 -14.79 -3.26 -5.47
C GLU A 36 -15.90 -2.50 -4.72
N MET A 37 -16.45 -3.14 -3.69
CA MET A 37 -17.63 -2.62 -2.96
C MET A 37 -17.28 -1.82 -1.71
N PHE A 38 -16.06 -1.90 -1.20
CA PHE A 38 -15.65 -1.32 0.10
C PHE A 38 -16.55 -1.73 1.26
N LEU A 39 -17.03 -2.95 1.23
CA LEU A 39 -17.92 -3.56 2.23
C LEU A 39 -17.34 -4.90 2.68
N PRO A 40 -17.75 -5.44 3.83
CA PRO A 40 -17.32 -6.77 4.27
C PRO A 40 -18.01 -7.89 3.47
N ILE A 41 -17.88 -7.86 2.16
CA ILE A 41 -18.45 -8.81 1.22
C ILE A 41 -17.31 -9.52 0.49
N THR A 42 -17.37 -10.85 0.43
CA THR A 42 -16.43 -11.69 -0.30
C THR A 42 -17.17 -12.63 -1.24
N THR A 43 -16.72 -12.68 -2.49
CA THR A 43 -17.18 -13.67 -3.46
C THR A 43 -16.30 -14.92 -3.43
N ILE A 44 -16.90 -16.08 -3.57
CA ILE A 44 -16.21 -17.37 -3.63
C ILE A 44 -16.59 -18.07 -4.92
N GLY A 45 -15.59 -18.40 -5.72
CA GLY A 45 -15.72 -19.16 -6.95
C GLY A 45 -14.94 -20.46 -6.92
N LYS A 46 -15.32 -21.39 -7.77
CA LYS A 46 -14.62 -22.66 -7.96
C LYS A 46 -13.96 -22.66 -9.33
N PHE A 47 -12.79 -23.21 -9.40
CA PHE A 47 -12.04 -23.40 -10.64
C PHE A 47 -11.60 -24.87 -10.75
N LYS A 48 -11.19 -25.28 -11.93
CA LYS A 48 -10.74 -26.65 -12.20
C LYS A 48 -9.22 -26.75 -12.27
N THR A 49 -8.57 -25.71 -12.79
CA THR A 49 -7.11 -25.65 -12.91
C THR A 49 -6.57 -24.32 -12.40
N LEU A 50 -5.30 -24.27 -12.05
CA LEU A 50 -4.65 -23.04 -11.58
C LEU A 50 -4.61 -21.97 -12.69
N GLU A 51 -4.45 -22.39 -13.93
CA GLU A 51 -4.48 -21.48 -15.10
C GLU A 51 -5.83 -20.77 -15.21
N GLU A 52 -6.93 -21.53 -15.07
CA GLU A 52 -8.29 -20.96 -15.06
C GLU A 52 -8.44 -19.94 -13.91
N ALA A 53 -7.97 -20.30 -12.72
CA ALA A 53 -8.02 -19.41 -11.56
C ALA A 53 -7.25 -18.11 -11.78
N LEU A 54 -6.06 -18.18 -12.41
CA LEU A 54 -5.23 -17.01 -12.69
C LEU A 54 -5.83 -16.11 -13.77
N VAL A 55 -6.41 -16.68 -14.82
CA VAL A 55 -7.16 -15.90 -15.82
C VAL A 55 -8.28 -15.12 -15.14
N MET A 56 -9.05 -15.77 -14.27
CA MET A 56 -10.13 -15.13 -13.54
C MET A 56 -9.64 -14.09 -12.53
N ALA A 57 -8.56 -14.36 -11.83
CA ALA A 57 -7.98 -13.44 -10.86
C ALA A 57 -7.37 -12.19 -11.53
N ASN A 58 -6.88 -12.33 -12.76
CA ASN A 58 -6.31 -11.23 -13.54
C ASN A 58 -7.36 -10.43 -14.32
N ASP A 59 -8.58 -10.92 -14.46
CA ASP A 59 -9.69 -10.25 -15.19
C ASP A 59 -10.36 -9.19 -14.32
N VAL A 60 -9.55 -8.27 -13.77
CA VAL A 60 -10.00 -7.11 -12.98
C VAL A 60 -9.13 -5.90 -13.28
N ASP A 61 -9.67 -4.72 -13.09
CA ASP A 61 -8.96 -3.44 -13.32
C ASP A 61 -7.92 -3.12 -12.24
N TYR A 62 -7.88 -3.90 -11.16
CA TYR A 62 -7.03 -3.68 -10.00
C TYR A 62 -6.03 -4.82 -9.82
N GLY A 63 -4.89 -4.52 -9.22
CA GLY A 63 -3.85 -5.50 -8.93
C GLY A 63 -3.04 -5.10 -7.68
N LEU A 64 -3.71 -4.89 -6.54
CA LEU A 64 -3.01 -4.48 -5.33
C LEU A 64 -2.34 -5.68 -4.66
N THR A 65 -3.12 -6.68 -4.26
CA THR A 65 -2.60 -7.85 -3.56
C THR A 65 -3.23 -9.14 -4.08
N ALA A 66 -2.44 -10.20 -4.10
CA ALA A 66 -2.91 -11.54 -4.39
C ALA A 66 -2.15 -12.59 -3.58
N GLY A 67 -2.81 -13.69 -3.25
CA GLY A 67 -2.20 -14.79 -2.50
C GLY A 67 -2.62 -16.15 -3.01
N VAL A 68 -1.75 -17.13 -2.80
CA VAL A 68 -1.99 -18.54 -3.17
C VAL A 68 -1.67 -19.47 -1.99
N TYR A 69 -2.38 -20.58 -1.94
CA TYR A 69 -2.09 -21.70 -1.06
C TYR A 69 -2.01 -22.95 -1.94
N GLY A 70 -0.82 -23.53 -2.03
CA GLY A 70 -0.58 -24.65 -2.94
C GLY A 70 0.80 -25.29 -2.77
N SER A 71 1.15 -26.21 -3.66
CA SER A 71 2.46 -26.84 -3.77
C SER A 71 3.53 -25.83 -4.20
N ALA A 72 4.80 -26.25 -4.17
CA ALA A 72 5.91 -25.39 -4.60
C ALA A 72 5.80 -25.01 -6.08
N GLU A 73 5.42 -25.95 -6.93
CA GLU A 73 5.23 -25.75 -8.37
C GLU A 73 4.06 -24.80 -8.66
N GLU A 74 2.95 -24.94 -7.94
CA GLU A 74 1.80 -24.06 -8.06
C GLU A 74 2.12 -22.62 -7.61
N VAL A 75 2.92 -22.48 -6.55
CA VAL A 75 3.37 -21.18 -6.04
C VAL A 75 4.29 -20.48 -7.06
N GLU A 76 5.24 -21.20 -7.65
CA GLU A 76 6.12 -20.66 -8.68
C GLU A 76 5.30 -20.20 -9.89
N TYR A 77 4.43 -21.06 -10.38
CA TYR A 77 3.52 -20.73 -11.48
C TYR A 77 2.64 -19.52 -11.18
N PHE A 78 2.10 -19.43 -9.97
CA PHE A 78 1.32 -18.28 -9.52
C PHE A 78 2.12 -16.99 -9.56
N PHE A 79 3.35 -16.98 -9.02
CA PHE A 79 4.16 -15.76 -8.98
C PHE A 79 4.55 -15.26 -10.37
N ASP A 80 4.71 -16.16 -11.32
CA ASP A 80 5.06 -15.80 -12.69
C ASP A 80 3.88 -15.23 -13.50
N HIS A 81 2.64 -15.51 -13.09
CA HIS A 81 1.45 -15.20 -13.92
C HIS A 81 0.46 -14.26 -13.27
N ILE A 82 0.54 -14.00 -11.98
CA ILE A 82 -0.40 -13.11 -11.30
C ILE A 82 -0.06 -11.63 -11.53
N GLU A 83 -1.05 -10.84 -11.85
CA GLU A 83 -0.91 -9.40 -12.12
C GLU A 83 -1.23 -8.56 -10.88
N ALA A 84 -0.42 -8.69 -9.83
CA ALA A 84 -0.55 -7.94 -8.59
C ALA A 84 0.78 -7.43 -8.08
N GLY A 85 0.77 -6.26 -7.45
CA GLY A 85 2.00 -5.62 -6.94
C GLY A 85 2.52 -6.22 -5.64
N VAL A 86 1.64 -6.80 -4.82
CA VAL A 86 2.00 -7.51 -3.59
C VAL A 86 1.48 -8.93 -3.67
N THR A 87 2.39 -9.89 -3.65
CA THR A 87 2.05 -11.31 -3.74
C THR A 87 2.56 -12.07 -2.53
N TYR A 88 1.83 -13.10 -2.12
CA TYR A 88 2.24 -13.99 -1.03
C TYR A 88 1.77 -15.42 -1.27
N ALA A 89 2.45 -16.39 -0.66
CA ALA A 89 2.11 -17.78 -0.75
C ALA A 89 2.11 -18.46 0.63
N ASN A 90 1.21 -19.42 0.83
CA ASN A 90 1.13 -20.34 1.99
C ASN A 90 1.24 -19.61 3.34
N ARG A 91 0.71 -18.40 3.44
CA ARG A 91 0.81 -17.55 4.62
C ARG A 91 -0.24 -17.95 5.64
N PRO A 92 0.12 -18.38 6.87
CA PRO A 92 -0.82 -18.91 7.85
C PRO A 92 -1.76 -17.84 8.43
N GLN A 93 -1.37 -16.57 8.36
CA GLN A 93 -2.19 -15.45 8.80
C GLN A 93 -2.13 -14.35 7.75
N GLY A 94 -3.29 -14.04 7.17
CA GLY A 94 -3.41 -12.99 6.19
C GLY A 94 -3.56 -11.62 6.83
N ALA A 95 -2.59 -10.72 6.68
CA ALA A 95 -2.96 -9.33 6.56
C ALA A 95 -3.56 -9.16 5.16
N THR A 96 -4.67 -8.46 5.05
CA THR A 96 -5.34 -8.25 3.76
C THR A 96 -4.42 -7.61 2.71
N THR A 97 -3.42 -6.85 3.15
CA THR A 97 -2.45 -6.20 2.27
C THR A 97 -1.29 -7.10 1.85
N GLY A 98 -1.00 -8.18 2.57
CA GLY A 98 0.12 -9.07 2.27
C GLY A 98 1.52 -8.48 2.46
N ALA A 99 1.69 -7.18 2.47
CA ALA A 99 2.98 -6.50 2.56
C ALA A 99 3.39 -6.18 4.02
N TRP A 100 4.71 -6.00 4.20
CA TRP A 100 5.32 -5.51 5.43
C TRP A 100 5.94 -4.12 5.18
N PRO A 101 5.16 -3.03 5.26
CA PRO A 101 5.58 -1.70 4.78
C PRO A 101 6.84 -1.14 5.45
N GLY A 102 7.25 -1.70 6.60
CA GLY A 102 8.50 -1.30 7.26
C GLY A 102 9.76 -1.61 6.45
N PHE A 103 9.72 -2.65 5.60
CA PHE A 103 10.86 -3.08 4.79
C PHE A 103 10.49 -3.56 3.39
N GLN A 104 9.22 -3.77 3.10
CA GLN A 104 8.74 -4.11 1.76
C GLN A 104 8.03 -2.91 1.13
N PRO A 105 8.22 -2.63 -0.15
CA PRO A 105 7.39 -1.67 -0.85
C PRO A 105 5.94 -2.19 -0.93
N PHE A 106 5.00 -1.27 -0.83
CA PHE A 106 3.58 -1.52 -0.96
C PHE A 106 3.02 -0.69 -2.11
N GLY A 107 2.58 -1.36 -3.15
CA GLY A 107 2.00 -0.71 -4.32
C GLY A 107 1.38 -1.74 -5.24
N GLY A 108 0.45 -1.29 -6.09
CA GLY A 108 -0.30 -2.15 -6.98
C GLY A 108 0.09 -2.02 -8.45
N TRP A 109 -0.39 -2.96 -9.21
CA TRP A 109 -0.41 -2.92 -10.66
C TRP A 109 -1.77 -2.42 -11.16
N LYS A 110 -1.91 -2.23 -12.45
CA LYS A 110 -3.17 -1.79 -13.10
C LYS A 110 -3.70 -0.51 -12.42
N GLY A 111 -4.98 -0.44 -12.15
CA GLY A 111 -5.62 0.69 -11.47
C GLY A 111 -5.24 0.87 -9.99
N SER A 112 -4.53 -0.09 -9.40
CA SER A 112 -4.10 -0.01 -8.00
C SER A 112 -2.80 0.76 -7.79
N GLY A 113 -2.10 1.18 -8.83
CA GLY A 113 -0.91 2.00 -8.73
C GLY A 113 -0.04 2.00 -9.97
N ALA A 114 0.74 3.07 -10.16
CA ALA A 114 1.65 3.22 -11.29
C ALA A 114 2.94 2.38 -11.15
N SER A 115 3.28 1.96 -9.94
CA SER A 115 4.44 1.11 -9.65
C SER A 115 4.28 0.42 -8.31
N GLY A 116 4.97 -0.70 -8.09
CA GLY A 116 5.02 -1.40 -6.82
C GLY A 116 5.71 -0.64 -5.66
N LYS A 117 6.01 0.64 -5.82
CA LYS A 117 6.83 1.44 -4.88
C LYS A 117 6.06 2.54 -4.16
N ASN A 118 4.72 2.50 -4.17
CA ASN A 118 3.88 3.62 -3.73
C ASN A 118 3.95 3.92 -2.24
N GLY A 119 4.17 2.93 -1.39
CA GLY A 119 4.25 3.13 0.06
C GLY A 119 5.25 2.22 0.72
N GLY A 120 5.89 2.67 1.80
CA GLY A 120 6.82 1.88 2.57
C GLY A 120 8.06 1.39 1.82
N GLY A 121 8.87 0.55 2.49
CA GLY A 121 10.06 -0.04 1.91
C GLY A 121 11.19 0.95 1.61
N TYR A 122 12.20 0.47 0.90
CA TYR A 122 13.44 1.22 0.64
C TYR A 122 13.27 2.40 -0.33
N TYR A 123 12.21 2.43 -1.11
CA TYR A 123 12.02 3.44 -2.15
C TYR A 123 11.15 4.61 -1.70
N TYR A 124 10.45 4.48 -0.58
CA TYR A 124 9.42 5.43 -0.17
C TYR A 124 9.96 6.84 0.07
N VAL A 125 11.06 6.95 0.79
CA VAL A 125 11.68 8.24 1.10
C VAL A 125 12.17 8.95 -0.16
N GLN A 126 12.67 8.21 -1.14
CA GLN A 126 13.19 8.75 -2.39
C GLN A 126 12.10 9.44 -3.23
N LEU A 127 10.82 9.04 -3.09
CA LEU A 127 9.69 9.68 -3.79
C LEU A 127 9.50 11.14 -3.39
N TYR A 128 10.05 11.58 -2.26
CA TYR A 128 9.95 12.94 -1.73
C TYR A 128 11.27 13.70 -1.83
N MET A 129 12.26 13.17 -2.54
CA MET A 129 13.57 13.77 -2.71
C MET A 129 13.74 14.30 -4.12
N HIS A 130 14.53 15.35 -4.26
CA HIS A 130 15.00 15.81 -5.55
C HIS A 130 16.33 15.14 -5.90
N GLU A 131 16.41 14.59 -7.09
CA GLU A 131 17.62 14.00 -7.61
C GLU A 131 18.53 15.09 -8.15
N GLN A 132 19.83 15.01 -7.83
CA GLN A 132 20.84 15.93 -8.35
C GLN A 132 22.08 15.15 -8.76
N ILE A 133 22.48 15.31 -10.02
CA ILE A 133 23.75 14.77 -10.54
C ILE A 133 24.79 15.86 -10.48
N GLN A 134 25.90 15.60 -9.78
CA GLN A 134 27.02 16.51 -9.68
C GLN A 134 28.28 15.86 -10.27
N THR A 135 28.90 16.51 -11.25
CA THR A 135 30.12 16.05 -11.88
C THR A 135 31.25 17.03 -11.60
N LEU A 136 32.34 16.56 -10.98
CA LEU A 136 33.54 17.33 -10.72
C LEU A 136 34.72 16.69 -11.46
N ILE A 137 35.13 17.31 -12.56
CA ILE A 137 36.22 16.76 -13.41
C ILE A 137 37.59 17.07 -12.80
N LYS A 138 37.79 18.25 -12.28
CA LYS A 138 39.00 18.64 -11.55
C LYS A 138 38.59 19.34 -10.27
N PRO A 139 38.86 18.78 -9.09
CA PRO A 139 38.59 19.49 -7.85
C PRO A 139 39.49 20.74 -7.80
N ALA A 140 38.88 21.90 -7.87
CA ALA A 140 39.63 23.11 -7.59
C ALA A 140 40.06 23.10 -6.12
N PRO A 141 41.28 23.55 -5.78
CA PRO A 141 41.72 23.64 -4.40
C PRO A 141 40.71 24.50 -3.62
N VAL A 142 40.06 23.92 -2.61
CA VAL A 142 39.10 24.62 -1.78
C VAL A 142 39.84 25.72 -1.02
N LYS A 143 39.81 26.97 -1.53
CA LYS A 143 40.38 28.12 -0.83
C LYS A 143 39.68 28.26 0.51
N LYS A 144 40.41 28.42 1.61
CA LYS A 144 39.91 28.52 3.00
C LYS A 144 38.76 29.54 3.21
N ALA A 145 38.50 30.43 2.23
CA ALA A 145 37.41 31.40 2.23
C ALA A 145 36.00 30.79 2.24
N VAL A 146 35.79 29.63 1.61
CA VAL A 146 34.46 28.97 1.55
C VAL A 146 34.02 28.48 2.92
N LYS A 147 34.94 28.01 3.76
CA LYS A 147 34.61 27.58 5.15
C LYS A 147 34.08 28.72 6.03
N LYS A 148 34.55 29.96 5.79
CA LYS A 148 34.07 31.13 6.56
C LYS A 148 32.67 31.57 6.16
N THR A 149 32.32 31.45 4.88
CA THR A 149 31.00 31.86 4.37
C THR A 149 29.90 30.91 4.80
N VAL A 150 30.15 29.59 4.75
CA VAL A 150 29.18 28.58 5.22
C VAL A 150 28.97 28.70 6.73
N LYS A 151 30.03 28.93 7.54
CA LYS A 151 29.86 29.14 8.98
C LYS A 151 29.08 30.44 9.31
N LYS A 152 29.13 31.44 8.46
CA LYS A 152 28.44 32.72 8.67
C LYS A 152 26.95 32.59 8.29
N VAL A 153 26.60 31.82 7.27
CA VAL A 153 25.23 31.58 6.86
C VAL A 153 24.50 30.69 7.89
N THR A 154 25.13 29.62 8.36
CA THR A 154 24.51 28.72 9.38
C THR A 154 24.32 29.44 10.72
N LYS A 155 25.27 30.33 11.16
CA LYS A 155 25.08 31.12 12.37
C LYS A 155 23.96 32.18 12.24
N LYS A 156 23.68 32.66 11.03
CA LYS A 156 22.63 33.67 10.78
C LYS A 156 21.23 32.98 10.70
N ALA A 157 21.14 31.75 10.19
CA ALA A 157 19.91 30.97 10.14
C ALA A 157 19.45 30.52 11.55
N VAL A 158 20.38 30.06 12.40
CA VAL A 158 20.08 29.65 13.77
C VAL A 158 19.61 30.80 14.68
N LYS A 159 20.06 32.05 14.42
CA LYS A 159 19.60 33.21 15.21
C LYS A 159 18.20 33.75 14.82
N LYS A 160 17.58 33.25 13.74
CA LYS A 160 16.27 33.73 13.26
C LYS A 160 15.10 32.78 13.53
N ALA A 161 15.31 31.63 14.16
CA ALA A 161 14.21 30.77 14.56
C ALA A 161 13.58 31.29 15.87
N PRO A 162 12.31 31.69 15.88
CA PRO A 162 11.67 32.16 17.11
C PRO A 162 11.48 30.96 18.06
N ALA A 163 11.87 31.18 19.33
CA ALA A 163 11.63 30.23 20.39
C ALA A 163 10.12 29.98 20.53
N LYS A 164 9.67 28.74 20.26
CA LYS A 164 8.29 28.31 20.56
C LYS A 164 8.09 28.38 22.08
N LYS A 165 7.28 29.32 22.54
CA LYS A 165 6.77 29.34 23.91
C LYS A 165 5.91 28.10 24.12
N THR A 166 6.39 27.18 24.93
CA THR A 166 5.58 26.06 25.44
C THR A 166 4.51 26.64 26.37
N ALA A 167 3.27 26.62 25.93
CA ALA A 167 2.13 26.93 26.77
C ALA A 167 1.98 25.80 27.83
N LYS A 168 2.21 26.11 29.09
CA LYS A 168 1.84 25.29 30.23
C LYS A 168 0.31 25.14 30.26
N LYS A 169 -0.17 23.91 30.06
CA LYS A 169 -1.55 23.54 30.28
C LYS A 169 -1.81 23.51 31.77
N ALA A 170 -2.55 24.49 32.26
CA ALA A 170 -3.06 24.49 33.63
C ALA A 170 -4.14 23.42 33.77
N THR A 171 -3.93 22.48 34.69
CA THR A 171 -4.93 21.54 35.18
C THR A 171 -5.87 22.29 36.12
N ARG A 172 -7.17 22.27 35.83
CA ARG A 172 -8.21 22.55 36.81
C ARG A 172 -9.35 21.55 36.63
N ARG A 173 -9.51 20.77 37.70
CA ARG A 173 -10.68 20.08 38.25
C ARG A 173 -11.71 19.49 37.28
#